data_b4502d9520a8a1e3b1ba820d17b14dce
#
_entry.id   b4502d9520a8a1e3b1ba820d17b14dce
#
_cell.length_a   1.000
_cell.length_b   1.000
_cell.length_c   1.000
_cell.angle_alpha   90.00
_cell.angle_beta   90.00
_cell.angle_gamma   90.00
#
_symmetry.space_group_name_H-M   'P 1'
#
loop_
_entity.id
_entity.type
_entity.pdbx_description
1 polymer ?
#
loop_
_entity_poly.entity_id
_entity_poly.type
_entity_poly.pdbx_seq_one_letter_code
_entity_poly.pdbx_strand_id
1 'polypeptide(L)'
;MEDKHIWRFSANGQYSAKTAYEGFFLGATVFRPWEKIWKTWAPAKCSIFMWLVAHNKCWTADRLAKRGLPHPDRCPMCDQESETINHLLIGCSFAREFWHRFLSQVGLQALSPQLSDSSFYDWWERITIECSVLVLQGINSLIILGAWTI
;
A
#
# COMPACT_ATOMS: atom_id res chain seq x y z
N MET A 1 -49.33 -2.51 23.17
CA MET A 1 -47.85 -2.33 23.37
C MET A 1 -47.32 -1.75 22.07
N GLU A 2 -46.88 -0.51 22.06
CA GLU A 2 -46.32 0.08 20.85
C GLU A 2 -44.92 -0.55 20.58
N ASP A 3 -44.74 -1.03 19.36
CA ASP A 3 -43.48 -1.64 18.92
C ASP A 3 -42.46 -0.52 18.69
N LYS A 4 -41.41 -0.45 19.52
CA LYS A 4 -40.43 0.64 19.48
C LYS A 4 -39.14 0.14 18.91
N HIS A 5 -38.84 0.53 17.68
CA HIS A 5 -37.56 0.22 17.05
C HIS A 5 -36.42 1.07 17.65
N ILE A 6 -35.46 0.41 18.27
CA ILE A 6 -34.27 1.06 18.84
C ILE A 6 -33.06 0.77 17.94
N TRP A 7 -32.43 1.83 17.43
CA TRP A 7 -31.23 1.71 16.62
C TRP A 7 -29.99 1.47 17.49
N ARG A 8 -29.40 0.28 17.38
CA ARG A 8 -28.32 -0.20 18.27
C ARG A 8 -26.98 0.51 18.06
N PHE A 9 -26.78 1.25 16.94
CA PHE A 9 -25.52 1.94 16.59
C PHE A 9 -25.52 3.42 16.96
N SER A 10 -26.48 3.89 17.73
CA SER A 10 -26.49 5.24 18.28
C SER A 10 -26.84 5.23 19.78
N ALA A 11 -26.22 6.15 20.54
CA ALA A 11 -26.46 6.26 21.99
C ALA A 11 -27.91 6.67 22.35
N ASN A 12 -28.57 7.41 21.45
CA ASN A 12 -29.96 7.87 21.64
C ASN A 12 -31.02 6.91 21.04
N GLY A 13 -30.59 5.78 20.49
CA GLY A 13 -31.47 4.80 19.87
C GLY A 13 -32.13 5.24 18.56
N GLN A 14 -31.73 6.40 18.00
CA GLN A 14 -32.31 6.92 16.76
C GLN A 14 -31.42 6.54 15.55
N TYR A 15 -32.08 6.19 14.44
CA TYR A 15 -31.42 5.92 13.17
C TYR A 15 -30.90 7.20 12.53
N SER A 16 -29.68 7.13 12.01
CA SER A 16 -29.17 8.11 11.06
C SER A 16 -28.36 7.43 9.96
N ALA A 17 -28.36 8.00 8.76
CA ALA A 17 -27.56 7.48 7.65
C ALA A 17 -26.06 7.42 8.00
N LYS A 18 -25.55 8.35 8.79
CA LYS A 18 -24.20 8.36 9.31
C LYS A 18 -23.89 7.14 10.15
N THR A 19 -24.71 6.87 11.19
CA THR A 19 -24.51 5.71 12.09
C THR A 19 -24.76 4.38 11.39
N ALA A 20 -25.61 4.33 10.38
CA ALA A 20 -25.77 3.16 9.53
C ALA A 20 -24.50 2.90 8.71
N TYR A 21 -23.95 3.93 8.05
CA TYR A 21 -22.71 3.83 7.30
C TYR A 21 -21.52 3.41 8.19
N GLU A 22 -21.37 4.04 9.34
CA GLU A 22 -20.36 3.68 10.35
C GLU A 22 -20.52 2.23 10.83
N GLY A 23 -21.76 1.75 10.95
CA GLY A 23 -22.08 0.38 11.35
C GLY A 23 -21.50 -0.69 10.41
N PHE A 24 -21.39 -0.41 9.11
CA PHE A 24 -20.74 -1.33 8.15
C PHE A 24 -19.23 -1.50 8.40
N PHE A 25 -18.60 -0.55 9.08
CA PHE A 25 -17.16 -0.56 9.37
C PHE A 25 -16.84 -0.96 10.80
N LEU A 26 -17.86 -1.28 11.62
CA LEU A 26 -17.64 -1.81 12.98
C LEU A 26 -16.91 -3.15 12.89
N GLY A 27 -15.71 -3.21 13.45
CA GLY A 27 -14.82 -4.37 13.35
C GLY A 27 -13.94 -4.41 12.12
N ALA A 28 -14.05 -3.44 11.22
CA ALA A 28 -13.05 -3.27 10.15
C ALA A 28 -11.69 -2.94 10.78
N THR A 29 -10.66 -3.69 10.39
CA THR A 29 -9.29 -3.38 10.79
C THR A 29 -8.92 -2.00 10.25
N VAL A 30 -8.33 -1.15 11.11
CA VAL A 30 -7.81 0.14 10.69
C VAL A 30 -6.77 -0.10 9.60
N PHE A 31 -7.02 0.42 8.41
CA PHE A 31 -6.07 0.35 7.31
C PHE A 31 -4.87 1.26 7.63
N ARG A 32 -3.84 0.68 8.26
CA ARG A 32 -2.65 1.40 8.74
C ARG A 32 -1.93 2.24 7.69
N PRO A 33 -1.82 1.81 6.39
CA PRO A 33 -1.16 2.63 5.37
C PRO A 33 -1.90 3.91 4.97
N TRP A 34 -3.14 4.13 5.43
CA TRP A 34 -3.96 5.28 5.05
C TRP A 34 -3.21 6.62 5.19
N GLU A 35 -2.66 6.90 6.36
CA GLU A 35 -1.96 8.16 6.60
C GLU A 35 -0.70 8.30 5.76
N LYS A 36 0.05 7.20 5.59
CA LYS A 36 1.26 7.15 4.77
C LYS A 36 0.97 7.42 3.29
N ILE A 37 -0.20 7.02 2.80
CA ILE A 37 -0.61 7.18 1.40
C ILE A 37 -1.20 8.57 1.15
N TRP A 38 -2.08 9.05 2.04
CA TRP A 38 -2.88 10.24 1.78
C TRP A 38 -2.34 11.52 2.41
N LYS A 39 -1.48 11.42 3.43
CA LYS A 39 -0.80 12.58 4.03
C LYS A 39 0.59 12.76 3.42
N THR A 40 0.66 12.90 2.10
CA THR A 40 1.91 13.03 1.33
C THR A 40 1.81 14.17 0.31
N TRP A 41 2.94 14.53 -0.28
CA TRP A 41 3.00 15.48 -1.41
C TRP A 41 2.92 14.79 -2.77
N ALA A 42 2.80 13.46 -2.79
CA ALA A 42 2.70 12.71 -4.03
C ALA A 42 1.41 13.08 -4.79
N PRO A 43 1.44 13.11 -6.12
CA PRO A 43 0.24 13.32 -6.92
C PRO A 43 -0.85 12.30 -6.63
N ALA A 44 -2.11 12.71 -6.68
CA ALA A 44 -3.25 11.86 -6.35
C ALA A 44 -3.27 10.52 -7.11
N LYS A 45 -2.87 10.52 -8.39
CA LYS A 45 -2.75 9.29 -9.21
C LYS A 45 -1.79 8.26 -8.59
N CYS A 46 -0.65 8.72 -8.05
CA CYS A 46 0.34 7.86 -7.41
C CYS A 46 -0.20 7.33 -6.06
N SER A 47 -0.93 8.16 -5.31
CA SER A 47 -1.58 7.74 -4.07
C SER A 47 -2.69 6.70 -4.32
N ILE A 48 -3.47 6.86 -5.40
CA ILE A 48 -4.48 5.87 -5.83
C ILE A 48 -3.79 4.56 -6.21
N PHE A 49 -2.69 4.61 -6.96
CA PHE A 49 -1.90 3.41 -7.27
C PHE A 49 -1.43 2.71 -6.00
N MET A 50 -0.87 3.45 -5.04
CA MET A 50 -0.45 2.89 -3.75
C MET A 50 -1.60 2.28 -2.96
N TRP A 51 -2.78 2.87 -3.05
CA TRP A 51 -3.98 2.27 -2.47
C TRP A 51 -4.32 0.91 -3.12
N LEU A 52 -4.19 0.81 -4.46
CA LEU A 52 -4.37 -0.47 -5.18
C LEU A 52 -3.30 -1.49 -4.79
N VAL A 53 -2.04 -1.07 -4.66
CA VAL A 53 -0.93 -1.91 -4.15
C VAL A 53 -1.28 -2.46 -2.78
N ALA A 54 -1.70 -1.58 -1.86
CA ALA A 54 -2.08 -1.93 -0.50
C ALA A 54 -3.18 -2.98 -0.40
N HIS A 55 -4.12 -2.92 -1.31
CA HIS A 55 -5.22 -3.88 -1.39
C HIS A 55 -4.93 -5.08 -2.30
N ASN A 56 -3.70 -5.19 -2.80
CA ASN A 56 -3.30 -6.22 -3.77
C ASN A 56 -4.29 -6.28 -4.96
N LYS A 57 -4.60 -5.10 -5.55
CA LYS A 57 -5.56 -4.95 -6.65
C LYS A 57 -4.89 -4.60 -7.99
N CYS A 58 -3.57 -4.52 -8.03
CA CYS A 58 -2.82 -4.36 -9.28
C CYS A 58 -2.94 -5.60 -10.16
N TRP A 59 -2.89 -5.42 -11.48
CA TRP A 59 -2.97 -6.49 -12.47
C TRP A 59 -1.59 -7.13 -12.69
N THR A 60 -1.12 -7.87 -11.71
CA THR A 60 0.10 -8.67 -11.77
C THR A 60 -0.20 -10.09 -12.27
N ALA A 61 0.81 -10.81 -12.77
CA ALA A 61 0.64 -12.16 -13.32
C ALA A 61 -0.07 -13.11 -12.34
N ASP A 62 0.25 -13.07 -11.05
CA ASP A 62 -0.43 -13.88 -10.03
C ASP A 62 -1.92 -13.53 -9.89
N ARG A 63 -2.30 -12.28 -10.15
CA ARG A 63 -3.69 -11.83 -10.11
C ARG A 63 -4.45 -12.22 -11.39
N LEU A 64 -3.77 -12.19 -12.54
CA LEU A 64 -4.30 -12.69 -13.80
C LEU A 64 -4.52 -14.20 -13.73
N ALA A 65 -3.53 -14.95 -13.21
CA ALA A 65 -3.62 -16.39 -13.00
C ALA A 65 -4.85 -16.80 -12.18
N LYS A 66 -5.10 -16.12 -11.06
CA LYS A 66 -6.28 -16.37 -10.19
C LYS A 66 -7.63 -16.14 -10.92
N ARG A 67 -7.62 -15.49 -12.06
CA ARG A 67 -8.81 -15.23 -12.89
C ARG A 67 -8.85 -16.08 -14.17
N GLY A 68 -7.89 -16.98 -14.35
CA GLY A 68 -7.77 -17.81 -15.54
C GLY A 68 -7.44 -17.00 -16.81
N LEU A 69 -6.84 -15.82 -16.66
CA LEU A 69 -6.43 -14.97 -17.78
C LEU A 69 -4.98 -15.29 -18.21
N PRO A 70 -4.64 -15.08 -19.49
CA PRO A 70 -3.26 -15.23 -19.97
C PRO A 70 -2.30 -14.36 -19.14
N HIS A 71 -1.19 -14.93 -18.73
CA HIS A 71 -0.19 -14.27 -17.91
C HIS A 71 1.19 -14.89 -18.16
N PRO A 72 2.29 -14.15 -17.97
CA PRO A 72 3.63 -14.71 -18.01
C PRO A 72 3.87 -15.62 -16.78
N ASP A 73 4.62 -16.70 -16.95
CA ASP A 73 5.00 -17.59 -15.83
C ASP A 73 6.02 -16.94 -14.91
N ARG A 74 6.84 -16.03 -15.45
CA ARG A 74 7.91 -15.34 -14.75
C ARG A 74 7.85 -13.81 -14.94
N CYS A 75 8.50 -13.12 -14.02
CA CYS A 75 8.64 -11.68 -14.09
C CYS A 75 9.38 -11.27 -15.38
N PRO A 76 8.80 -10.45 -16.26
CA PRO A 76 9.41 -10.06 -17.53
C PRO A 76 10.66 -9.18 -17.37
N MET A 77 10.90 -8.61 -16.18
CA MET A 77 12.07 -7.77 -15.93
C MET A 77 13.31 -8.58 -15.52
N CYS A 78 13.15 -9.66 -14.75
CA CYS A 78 14.30 -10.42 -14.25
C CYS A 78 14.32 -11.89 -14.70
N ASP A 79 13.21 -12.42 -15.17
CA ASP A 79 13.02 -13.83 -15.59
C ASP A 79 13.40 -14.88 -14.52
N GLN A 80 13.36 -14.51 -13.23
CA GLN A 80 13.80 -15.37 -12.13
C GLN A 80 12.64 -15.92 -11.31
N GLU A 81 11.67 -15.06 -10.96
CA GLU A 81 10.57 -15.39 -10.07
C GLU A 81 9.22 -15.04 -10.69
N SER A 82 8.14 -15.56 -10.11
CA SER A 82 6.78 -15.20 -10.50
C SER A 82 6.50 -13.73 -10.22
N GLU A 83 5.76 -13.08 -11.12
CA GLU A 83 5.40 -11.68 -10.98
C GLU A 83 4.28 -11.52 -9.94
N THR A 84 4.65 -10.99 -8.77
CA THR A 84 3.74 -10.49 -7.75
C THR A 84 4.00 -9.01 -7.50
N ILE A 85 3.08 -8.31 -6.86
CA ILE A 85 3.28 -6.89 -6.56
C ILE A 85 4.49 -6.66 -5.64
N ASN A 86 4.73 -7.52 -4.68
CA ASN A 86 5.92 -7.43 -3.82
C ASN A 86 7.21 -7.69 -4.60
N HIS A 87 7.20 -8.70 -5.49
CA HIS A 87 8.35 -8.96 -6.34
C HIS A 87 8.65 -7.74 -7.23
N LEU A 88 7.65 -7.21 -7.92
CA LEU A 88 7.82 -6.05 -8.80
C LEU A 88 8.36 -4.82 -8.06
N LEU A 89 7.90 -4.56 -6.84
CA LEU A 89 8.26 -3.34 -6.12
C LEU A 89 9.57 -3.42 -5.33
N ILE A 90 9.95 -4.59 -4.79
CA ILE A 90 11.16 -4.74 -3.97
C ILE A 90 11.93 -6.05 -4.18
N GLY A 91 11.27 -7.14 -4.60
CA GLY A 91 11.90 -8.46 -4.74
C GLY A 91 12.77 -8.56 -5.99
N CYS A 92 12.34 -7.98 -7.09
CA CYS A 92 13.03 -8.01 -8.36
C CYS A 92 14.41 -7.35 -8.27
N SER A 93 15.42 -7.96 -8.90
CA SER A 93 16.78 -7.38 -9.01
C SER A 93 16.75 -5.98 -9.63
N PHE A 94 15.95 -5.80 -10.69
CA PHE A 94 15.70 -4.51 -11.31
C PHE A 94 15.13 -3.48 -10.34
N ALA A 95 14.10 -3.84 -9.57
CA ALA A 95 13.48 -2.94 -8.60
C ALA A 95 14.46 -2.53 -7.49
N ARG A 96 15.28 -3.48 -7.01
CA ARG A 96 16.31 -3.18 -6.00
C ARG A 96 17.38 -2.22 -6.52
N GLU A 97 17.84 -2.43 -7.75
CA GLU A 97 18.79 -1.50 -8.39
C GLU A 97 18.15 -0.12 -8.59
N PHE A 98 16.90 -0.07 -9.04
CA PHE A 98 16.14 1.17 -9.16
C PHE A 98 16.08 1.92 -7.82
N TRP A 99 15.68 1.26 -6.75
CA TRP A 99 15.58 1.89 -5.43
C TRP A 99 16.93 2.39 -4.93
N HIS A 100 17.99 1.62 -5.12
CA HIS A 100 19.33 2.05 -4.74
C HIS A 100 19.74 3.33 -5.46
N ARG A 101 19.60 3.37 -6.79
CA ARG A 101 19.91 4.54 -7.60
C ARG A 101 19.00 5.74 -7.25
N PHE A 102 17.69 5.49 -7.14
CA PHE A 102 16.71 6.53 -6.84
C PHE A 102 16.98 7.19 -5.48
N LEU A 103 17.16 6.40 -4.44
CA LEU A 103 17.43 6.91 -3.09
C LEU A 103 18.82 7.53 -2.96
N SER A 104 19.80 7.08 -3.74
CA SER A 104 21.13 7.69 -3.80
C SER A 104 21.11 9.15 -4.26
N GLN A 105 20.17 9.53 -5.13
CA GLN A 105 20.03 10.93 -5.60
C GLN A 105 19.75 11.91 -4.45
N VAL A 106 19.18 11.42 -3.36
CA VAL A 106 18.83 12.22 -2.17
C VAL A 106 19.64 11.82 -0.93
N GLY A 107 20.69 11.01 -1.10
CA GLY A 107 21.57 10.59 0.00
C GLY A 107 20.95 9.53 0.93
N LEU A 108 19.88 8.85 0.49
CA LEU A 108 19.12 7.87 1.29
C LEU A 108 19.34 6.42 0.85
N GLN A 109 20.46 6.11 0.18
CA GLN A 109 20.75 4.76 -0.33
C GLN A 109 20.73 3.66 0.75
N ALA A 110 21.04 4.01 2.00
CA ALA A 110 20.99 3.07 3.12
C ALA A 110 19.56 2.53 3.40
N LEU A 111 18.53 3.25 2.97
CA LEU A 111 17.13 2.86 3.12
C LEU A 111 16.65 1.93 2.00
N SER A 112 17.49 1.59 1.02
CA SER A 112 17.12 0.69 -0.09
C SER A 112 16.61 -0.66 0.41
N PRO A 113 15.72 -1.34 -0.36
CA PRO A 113 15.23 -2.66 0.00
C PRO A 113 16.37 -3.67 0.20
N GLN A 114 16.33 -4.41 1.29
CA GLN A 114 17.28 -5.46 1.62
C GLN A 114 16.72 -6.84 1.22
N LEU A 115 17.59 -7.84 1.13
CA LEU A 115 17.18 -9.23 0.84
C LEU A 115 16.28 -9.81 1.94
N SER A 116 16.35 -9.27 3.15
CA SER A 116 15.53 -9.66 4.29
C SER A 116 14.11 -9.08 4.28
N ASP A 117 13.87 -8.05 3.44
CA ASP A 117 12.54 -7.43 3.37
C ASP A 117 11.58 -8.36 2.63
N SER A 118 10.61 -8.92 3.34
CA SER A 118 9.66 -9.92 2.83
C SER A 118 8.50 -9.30 2.05
N SER A 119 8.13 -8.07 2.36
CA SER A 119 7.08 -7.34 1.66
C SER A 119 7.40 -5.87 1.49
N PHE A 120 6.78 -5.24 0.50
CA PHE A 120 6.89 -3.81 0.27
C PHE A 120 6.46 -2.99 1.51
N TYR A 121 5.43 -3.46 2.22
CA TYR A 121 4.96 -2.78 3.43
C TYR A 121 5.92 -2.88 4.59
N ASP A 122 6.52 -4.05 4.84
CA ASP A 122 7.48 -4.26 5.91
C ASP A 122 8.70 -3.38 5.70
N TRP A 123 9.19 -3.31 4.45
CA TRP A 123 10.24 -2.39 4.06
C TRP A 123 9.85 -0.92 4.30
N TRP A 124 8.67 -0.51 3.84
CA TRP A 124 8.18 0.87 4.04
C TRP A 124 7.97 1.21 5.51
N GLU A 125 7.47 0.26 6.31
CA GLU A 125 7.31 0.42 7.75
C GLU A 125 8.66 0.59 8.44
N ARG A 126 9.64 -0.25 8.14
CA ARG A 126 11.01 -0.15 8.64
C ARG A 126 11.59 1.25 8.40
N ILE A 127 11.54 1.75 7.18
CA ILE A 127 12.03 3.10 6.85
C ILE A 127 11.35 4.17 7.70
N THR A 128 10.03 4.09 7.87
CA THR A 128 9.29 5.12 8.61
C THR A 128 9.55 5.10 10.10
N ILE A 129 9.94 3.97 10.67
CA ILE A 129 10.36 3.87 12.10
C ILE A 129 11.74 4.54 12.30
N GLU A 130 12.64 4.40 11.35
CA GLU A 130 13.99 4.95 11.41
C GLU A 130 14.05 6.47 11.17
N CYS A 131 12.97 7.06 10.65
CA CYS A 131 12.93 8.47 10.25
C CYS A 131 12.28 9.38 11.28
N SER A 132 12.78 10.61 11.40
CA SER A 132 12.12 11.64 12.23
C SER A 132 10.78 12.06 11.62
N VAL A 133 9.84 12.46 12.48
CA VAL A 133 8.49 12.91 12.09
C VAL A 133 8.52 14.03 11.05
N LEU A 134 9.53 14.92 11.13
CA LEU A 134 9.66 16.07 10.23
C LEU A 134 9.91 15.69 8.76
N VAL A 135 10.54 14.54 8.51
CA VAL A 135 10.89 14.10 7.15
C VAL A 135 9.96 13.00 6.62
N LEU A 136 9.10 12.44 7.48
CA LEU A 136 8.22 11.32 7.11
C LEU A 136 7.34 11.61 5.89
N GLN A 137 6.78 12.81 5.79
CA GLN A 137 5.91 13.18 4.67
C GLN A 137 6.70 13.19 3.35
N GLY A 138 7.92 13.71 3.38
CA GLY A 138 8.82 13.72 2.21
C GLY A 138 9.22 12.30 1.81
N ILE A 139 9.63 11.48 2.77
CA ILE A 139 10.02 10.08 2.52
C ILE A 139 8.86 9.27 1.97
N ASN A 140 7.68 9.37 2.56
CA ASN A 140 6.48 8.71 2.04
C ASN A 140 6.18 9.15 0.61
N SER A 141 6.34 10.45 0.30
CA SER A 141 6.17 10.96 -1.07
C SER A 141 7.17 10.35 -2.04
N LEU A 142 8.45 10.24 -1.66
CA LEU A 142 9.49 9.61 -2.47
C LEU A 142 9.20 8.13 -2.71
N ILE A 143 8.79 7.39 -1.68
CA ILE A 143 8.44 5.96 -1.80
C ILE A 143 7.26 5.78 -2.76
N ILE A 144 6.22 6.61 -2.64
CA ILE A 144 5.06 6.56 -3.52
C ILE A 144 5.44 6.86 -4.98
N LEU A 145 6.27 7.89 -5.20
CA LEU A 145 6.74 8.27 -6.53
C LEU A 145 7.64 7.20 -7.12
N GLY A 146 8.56 6.65 -6.33
CA GLY A 146 9.43 5.55 -6.77
C GLY A 146 8.63 4.31 -7.16
N ALA A 147 7.69 3.88 -6.33
CA ALA A 147 6.82 2.74 -6.63
C ALA A 147 5.94 2.96 -7.87
N TRP A 148 5.52 4.18 -8.15
CA TRP A 148 4.79 4.53 -9.37
C TRP A 148 5.68 4.49 -10.63
N THR A 149 6.99 4.70 -10.48
CA THR A 149 7.95 4.80 -11.60
C THR A 149 8.46 3.43 -12.05
N ILE A 150 8.46 2.44 -11.16
CA ILE A 150 8.78 1.04 -11.48
C ILE A 150 7.69 0.42 -12.35
#